data_c1f65c7e4995a0d28f0c3ff9c69afdee
#
_entry.id   c1f65c7e4995a0d28f0c3ff9c69afdee
#
_cell.length_a   1.000
_cell.length_b   1.000
_cell.length_c   1.000
_cell.angle_alpha   90.00
_cell.angle_beta   90.00
_cell.angle_gamma   90.00
#
_symmetry.space_group_name_H-M   'P 1'
#
loop_
_entity.id
_entity.type
_entity.pdbx_description
1 polymer ?
#
loop_
_entity_poly.entity_id
_entity_poly.type
_entity_poly.pdbx_seq_one_letter_code
_entity_poly.pdbx_strand_id
1 'polypeptide(L)'
;MAAKPQLRPSTARAAEVRPLVMRCGAFGDMVLLTVLLQQLSLRFGKPVDVISSGPWTQPLLESESAVGRLFVIRSRRTPYWLSLQQHRLVAWLRERGSGPTWFCDRGEGRGLLSRAGIPDDYICDTNAYTWAPTDTFADRYLRLGSYTPKAFEGLLPPAKPGVPAAARLNIAPAALRELEMWLAERQLTGRQFVIVHPGSRHIARRWLRPRSGTSKYWPEENWAKVVTAVRDVCPDHAILFSGTRSEGRFNAAIIRRAGVPDVYNVADDLSVGTLLALLQRAHSMISVDTGPAHAAAALGCPTLALFGTAPPILYRPGGTTTPAIALTGTVEGRQSILGITPEAVIDAWLDLLNTARTPLSDIS
;
A
#
# COMPACT_ATOMS: atom_id res chain seq x y z
N MET A 1 32.33 3.32 -31.17
CA MET A 1 32.69 2.55 -29.96
C MET A 1 31.91 1.24 -30.00
N ALA A 2 32.60 0.13 -30.24
CA ALA A 2 31.98 -1.20 -30.28
C ALA A 2 31.45 -1.58 -28.89
N ALA A 3 30.18 -1.99 -28.81
CA ALA A 3 29.60 -2.50 -27.57
C ALA A 3 30.41 -3.72 -27.12
N LYS A 4 30.89 -3.70 -25.88
CA LYS A 4 31.50 -4.89 -25.26
C LYS A 4 30.50 -6.03 -25.32
N PRO A 5 30.88 -7.25 -25.72
CA PRO A 5 30.02 -8.40 -25.73
C PRO A 5 29.53 -8.62 -24.30
N GLN A 6 28.21 -8.54 -24.10
CA GLN A 6 27.56 -8.86 -22.81
C GLN A 6 27.72 -10.36 -22.61
N LEU A 7 28.56 -10.75 -21.65
CA LEU A 7 28.68 -12.13 -21.20
C LEU A 7 27.31 -12.60 -20.73
N ARG A 8 26.80 -13.71 -21.30
CA ARG A 8 25.59 -14.38 -20.82
C ARG A 8 25.72 -14.67 -19.31
N PRO A 9 24.64 -14.55 -18.54
CA PRO A 9 24.71 -14.86 -17.11
C PRO A 9 25.17 -16.31 -16.93
N SER A 10 26.20 -16.52 -16.12
CA SER A 10 26.56 -17.86 -15.64
C SER A 10 25.79 -18.16 -14.35
N THR A 11 25.60 -19.45 -14.02
CA THR A 11 24.94 -19.89 -12.78
C THR A 11 25.58 -19.26 -11.54
N ALA A 12 26.90 -19.19 -11.46
CA ALA A 12 27.62 -18.56 -10.36
C ALA A 12 27.27 -17.06 -10.24
N ARG A 13 27.27 -16.33 -11.33
CA ARG A 13 26.95 -14.91 -11.34
C ARG A 13 25.48 -14.62 -11.10
N ALA A 14 24.58 -15.47 -11.60
CA ALA A 14 23.13 -15.37 -11.30
C ALA A 14 22.82 -15.59 -9.81
N ALA A 15 23.58 -16.45 -9.14
CA ALA A 15 23.43 -16.70 -7.70
C ALA A 15 23.99 -15.55 -6.83
N GLU A 16 24.93 -14.75 -7.32
CA GLU A 16 25.55 -13.65 -6.55
C GLU A 16 24.73 -12.36 -6.59
N VAL A 17 24.05 -12.07 -7.70
CA VAL A 17 23.33 -10.81 -7.89
C VAL A 17 21.95 -10.86 -7.21
N ARG A 18 21.64 -9.82 -6.42
CA ARG A 18 20.32 -9.67 -5.82
C ARG A 18 19.26 -9.41 -6.91
N PRO A 19 18.01 -9.90 -6.75
CA PRO A 19 16.92 -9.49 -7.64
C PRO A 19 16.66 -7.99 -7.52
N LEU A 20 16.19 -7.38 -8.60
CA LEU A 20 15.84 -5.96 -8.67
C LEU A 20 14.36 -5.83 -8.99
N VAL A 21 13.66 -4.98 -8.24
CA VAL A 21 12.27 -4.60 -8.51
C VAL A 21 12.18 -3.09 -8.73
N MET A 22 11.50 -2.68 -9.80
CA MET A 22 11.19 -1.28 -10.05
C MET A 22 9.68 -1.06 -10.01
N ARG A 23 9.23 -0.24 -9.04
CA ARG A 23 7.84 0.21 -8.91
C ARG A 23 7.79 1.62 -8.34
N CYS A 24 7.31 2.57 -9.13
CA CYS A 24 7.09 3.97 -8.71
C CYS A 24 5.57 4.20 -8.53
N GLY A 25 5.00 3.54 -7.54
CA GLY A 25 3.57 3.51 -7.28
C GLY A 25 3.07 4.50 -6.23
N ALA A 26 1.74 4.58 -6.07
CA ALA A 26 1.12 5.24 -4.94
C ALA A 26 1.38 4.44 -3.65
N PHE A 27 1.00 5.02 -2.51
CA PHE A 27 1.19 4.41 -1.19
C PHE A 27 0.66 2.96 -1.14
N GLY A 28 -0.59 2.73 -1.53
CA GLY A 28 -1.19 1.39 -1.54
C GLY A 28 -0.51 0.41 -2.51
N ASP A 29 -0.04 0.89 -3.67
CA ASP A 29 0.73 0.07 -4.61
C ASP A 29 2.03 -0.46 -3.97
N MET A 30 2.67 0.37 -3.13
CA MET A 30 3.91 -0.02 -2.45
C MET A 30 3.65 -1.02 -1.31
N VAL A 31 2.50 -0.91 -0.63
CA VAL A 31 2.06 -1.92 0.33
C VAL A 31 1.84 -3.27 -0.37
N LEU A 32 1.09 -3.30 -1.45
CA LEU A 32 0.83 -4.52 -2.21
C LEU A 32 2.11 -5.13 -2.82
N LEU A 33 3.10 -4.30 -3.16
CA LEU A 33 4.39 -4.74 -3.69
C LEU A 33 5.14 -5.67 -2.71
N THR A 34 4.90 -5.56 -1.41
CA THR A 34 5.56 -6.41 -0.40
C THR A 34 5.36 -7.89 -0.66
N VAL A 35 4.25 -8.30 -1.30
CA VAL A 35 3.99 -9.69 -1.72
C VAL A 35 5.07 -10.17 -2.70
N LEU A 36 5.39 -9.37 -3.74
CA LEU A 36 6.45 -9.69 -4.70
C LEU A 36 7.82 -9.71 -4.03
N LEU A 37 8.11 -8.72 -3.16
CA LEU A 37 9.38 -8.62 -2.48
C LEU A 37 9.64 -9.83 -1.57
N GLN A 38 8.64 -10.27 -0.82
CA GLN A 38 8.71 -11.47 0.01
C GLN A 38 8.92 -12.73 -0.83
N GLN A 39 8.14 -12.91 -1.91
CA GLN A 39 8.27 -14.06 -2.81
C GLN A 39 9.67 -14.13 -3.42
N LEU A 40 10.20 -13.01 -3.92
CA LEU A 40 11.53 -12.96 -4.50
C LEU A 40 12.62 -13.16 -3.45
N SER A 41 12.50 -12.55 -2.28
CA SER A 41 13.48 -12.73 -1.20
C SER A 41 13.56 -14.19 -0.76
N LEU A 42 12.42 -14.86 -0.59
CA LEU A 42 12.37 -16.29 -0.27
C LEU A 42 12.92 -17.17 -1.39
N ARG A 43 12.59 -16.85 -2.65
CA ARG A 43 13.06 -17.55 -3.84
C ARG A 43 14.57 -17.52 -3.95
N PHE A 44 15.17 -16.34 -3.78
CA PHE A 44 16.62 -16.13 -3.94
C PHE A 44 17.43 -16.35 -2.66
N GLY A 45 16.80 -16.46 -1.49
CA GLY A 45 17.46 -16.47 -0.19
C GLY A 45 18.22 -15.17 0.11
N LYS A 46 17.84 -14.06 -0.52
CA LYS A 46 18.50 -12.74 -0.43
C LYS A 46 17.48 -11.61 -0.47
N PRO A 47 17.77 -10.46 0.18
CA PRO A 47 16.94 -9.27 0.03
C PRO A 47 16.88 -8.77 -1.42
N VAL A 48 15.80 -8.11 -1.77
CA VAL A 48 15.50 -7.54 -3.09
C VAL A 48 15.91 -6.08 -3.13
N ASP A 49 16.66 -5.66 -4.14
CA ASP A 49 16.92 -4.24 -4.37
C ASP A 49 15.68 -3.58 -4.99
N VAL A 50 15.32 -2.38 -4.54
CA VAL A 50 14.07 -1.73 -4.95
C VAL A 50 14.34 -0.33 -5.48
N ILE A 51 13.78 -0.03 -6.66
CA ILE A 51 13.68 1.33 -7.19
C ILE A 51 12.25 1.79 -7.07
N SER A 52 12.02 2.93 -6.40
CA SER A 52 10.70 3.48 -6.19
C SER A 52 10.67 5.01 -6.21
N SER A 53 9.50 5.58 -5.94
CA SER A 53 9.29 7.02 -5.82
C SER A 53 8.23 7.35 -4.76
N GLY A 54 8.30 8.58 -4.25
CA GLY A 54 7.36 9.10 -3.27
C GLY A 54 7.89 9.04 -1.83
N PRO A 55 7.49 10.01 -0.98
CA PRO A 55 8.01 10.16 0.38
C PRO A 55 7.60 9.03 1.32
N TRP A 56 6.53 8.30 0.98
CA TRP A 56 6.04 7.15 1.77
C TRP A 56 6.89 5.90 1.60
N THR A 57 7.69 5.79 0.54
CA THR A 57 8.40 4.55 0.21
C THR A 57 9.42 4.15 1.29
N GLN A 58 10.22 5.11 1.76
CA GLN A 58 11.22 4.85 2.78
C GLN A 58 10.58 4.31 4.07
N PRO A 59 9.61 5.00 4.71
CA PRO A 59 8.99 4.50 5.94
C PRO A 59 8.22 3.18 5.77
N LEU A 60 7.70 2.90 4.57
CA LEU A 60 6.99 1.64 4.30
C LEU A 60 7.93 0.44 4.20
N LEU A 61 9.14 0.62 3.68
CA LEU A 61 10.00 -0.48 3.27
C LEU A 61 11.30 -0.61 4.06
N GLU A 62 11.68 0.38 4.87
CA GLU A 62 12.96 0.38 5.60
C GLU A 62 13.09 -0.75 6.63
N SER A 63 11.97 -1.24 7.17
CA SER A 63 11.95 -2.32 8.16
C SER A 63 11.65 -3.70 7.55
N GLU A 64 11.51 -3.77 6.22
CA GLU A 64 11.22 -5.02 5.54
C GLU A 64 12.50 -5.82 5.33
N SER A 65 12.61 -6.99 5.97
CA SER A 65 13.78 -7.89 5.80
C SER A 65 13.95 -8.40 4.36
N ALA A 66 12.87 -8.42 3.58
CA ALA A 66 12.87 -8.76 2.17
C ALA A 66 13.50 -7.65 1.29
N VAL A 67 13.71 -6.43 1.82
CA VAL A 67 14.25 -5.29 1.08
C VAL A 67 15.75 -5.14 1.36
N GLY A 68 16.52 -5.08 0.31
CA GLY A 68 17.94 -4.80 0.35
C GLY A 68 18.21 -3.30 0.22
N ARG A 69 18.75 -2.89 -0.91
CA ARG A 69 19.00 -1.47 -1.18
C ARG A 69 17.73 -0.81 -1.74
N LEU A 70 17.32 0.28 -1.12
CA LEU A 70 16.20 1.08 -1.58
C LEU A 70 16.70 2.36 -2.24
N PHE A 71 16.33 2.58 -3.51
CA PHE A 71 16.63 3.79 -4.25
C PHE A 71 15.33 4.55 -4.57
N VAL A 72 15.14 5.70 -3.93
CA VAL A 72 13.93 6.52 -4.10
C VAL A 72 14.23 7.71 -5.01
N ILE A 73 13.50 7.83 -6.13
CA ILE A 73 13.55 9.00 -7.00
C ILE A 73 12.36 9.92 -6.73
N ARG A 74 12.58 11.23 -6.77
CA ARG A 74 11.50 12.22 -6.55
C ARG A 74 10.49 12.22 -7.68
N SER A 75 10.97 12.10 -8.92
CA SER A 75 10.13 12.12 -10.10
C SER A 75 10.74 11.29 -11.22
N ARG A 76 9.92 10.46 -11.86
CA ARG A 76 10.26 9.75 -13.10
C ARG A 76 9.89 10.55 -14.35
N ARG A 77 9.09 11.63 -14.20
CA ARG A 77 8.65 12.50 -15.30
C ARG A 77 9.61 13.63 -15.61
N THR A 78 10.52 13.96 -14.68
CA THR A 78 11.58 14.92 -14.94
C THR A 78 12.47 14.39 -16.05
N PRO A 79 12.75 15.17 -17.11
CA PRO A 79 13.67 14.78 -18.16
C PRO A 79 15.01 14.34 -17.58
N TYR A 80 15.58 13.25 -18.12
CA TYR A 80 16.81 12.64 -17.58
C TYR A 80 17.94 13.65 -17.41
N TRP A 81 18.16 14.52 -18.41
CA TRP A 81 19.23 15.52 -18.42
C TRP A 81 19.10 16.62 -17.36
N LEU A 82 17.90 16.76 -16.73
CA LEU A 82 17.63 17.70 -15.61
C LEU A 82 17.65 17.01 -14.24
N SER A 83 17.79 15.70 -14.17
CA SER A 83 17.61 14.96 -12.91
C SER A 83 18.88 14.30 -12.40
N LEU A 84 19.59 14.95 -11.49
CA LEU A 84 20.74 14.36 -10.79
C LEU A 84 20.40 13.03 -10.10
N GLN A 85 19.18 12.87 -9.60
CA GLN A 85 18.77 11.61 -8.97
C GLN A 85 18.67 10.47 -9.97
N GLN A 86 18.14 10.72 -11.18
CA GLN A 86 18.11 9.71 -12.23
C GLN A 86 19.54 9.37 -12.73
N HIS A 87 20.44 10.34 -12.81
CA HIS A 87 21.85 10.06 -13.11
C HIS A 87 22.50 9.18 -12.04
N ARG A 88 22.29 9.50 -10.75
CA ARG A 88 22.77 8.69 -9.63
C ARG A 88 22.19 7.28 -9.65
N LEU A 89 20.90 7.13 -9.97
CA LEU A 89 20.27 5.83 -10.13
C LEU A 89 20.93 5.02 -11.25
N VAL A 90 21.13 5.61 -12.43
CA VAL A 90 21.78 4.93 -13.57
C VAL A 90 23.23 4.54 -13.24
N ALA A 91 23.99 5.42 -12.57
CA ALA A 91 25.34 5.11 -12.11
C ALA A 91 25.34 3.92 -11.13
N TRP A 92 24.47 3.96 -10.12
CA TRP A 92 24.31 2.87 -9.16
C TRP A 92 23.91 1.54 -9.84
N LEU A 93 22.98 1.56 -10.82
CA LEU A 93 22.60 0.35 -11.56
C LEU A 93 23.77 -0.24 -12.35
N ARG A 94 24.65 0.60 -12.92
CA ARG A 94 25.86 0.17 -13.63
C ARG A 94 26.89 -0.47 -12.69
N GLU A 95 27.10 0.13 -11.51
CA GLU A 95 27.99 -0.42 -10.48
C GLU A 95 27.47 -1.76 -9.94
N ARG A 96 26.16 -1.83 -9.67
CA ARG A 96 25.49 -3.04 -9.21
C ARG A 96 25.67 -4.21 -10.17
N GLY A 97 25.76 -3.92 -11.46
CA GLY A 97 25.72 -4.90 -12.52
C GLY A 97 24.31 -5.39 -12.85
N SER A 98 24.18 -5.97 -14.04
CA SER A 98 22.91 -6.48 -14.55
C SER A 98 22.55 -7.81 -13.88
N GLY A 99 21.33 -7.94 -13.42
CA GLY A 99 20.75 -9.13 -12.80
C GLY A 99 19.27 -9.27 -13.12
N PRO A 100 18.60 -10.34 -12.63
CA PRO A 100 17.18 -10.56 -12.86
C PRO A 100 16.39 -9.37 -12.31
N THR A 101 15.50 -8.81 -13.15
CA THR A 101 14.80 -7.57 -12.86
C THR A 101 13.31 -7.75 -13.09
N TRP A 102 12.49 -7.25 -12.16
CA TRP A 102 11.02 -7.19 -12.26
C TRP A 102 10.60 -5.73 -12.42
N PHE A 103 10.03 -5.42 -13.57
CA PHE A 103 9.53 -4.09 -13.90
C PHE A 103 8.01 -4.05 -13.71
N CYS A 104 7.56 -3.31 -12.68
CA CYS A 104 6.16 -3.24 -12.26
C CYS A 104 5.51 -1.88 -12.55
N ASP A 105 6.13 -1.05 -13.37
CA ASP A 105 5.65 0.29 -13.73
C ASP A 105 4.93 0.32 -15.09
N ARG A 106 4.24 1.43 -15.34
CA ARG A 106 3.61 1.72 -16.64
C ARG A 106 4.56 2.52 -17.54
N GLY A 107 5.60 1.88 -18.07
CA GLY A 107 6.43 2.42 -19.15
C GLY A 107 7.47 3.49 -18.80
N GLU A 108 7.14 4.53 -18.03
CA GLU A 108 8.00 5.71 -17.82
C GLU A 108 9.38 5.40 -17.18
N GLY A 109 9.50 4.37 -16.36
CA GLY A 109 10.76 3.96 -15.73
C GLY A 109 11.67 3.10 -16.61
N ARG A 110 11.15 2.49 -17.68
CA ARG A 110 11.88 1.54 -18.53
C ARG A 110 13.15 2.16 -19.13
N GLY A 111 13.06 3.43 -19.54
CA GLY A 111 14.20 4.15 -20.10
C GLY A 111 15.40 4.31 -19.14
N LEU A 112 15.18 4.27 -17.83
CA LEU A 112 16.27 4.32 -16.84
C LEU A 112 17.05 2.99 -16.80
N LEU A 113 16.32 1.86 -16.89
CA LEU A 113 16.93 0.52 -16.96
C LEU A 113 17.74 0.36 -18.25
N SER A 114 17.20 0.78 -19.40
CA SER A 114 17.90 0.77 -20.68
C SER A 114 19.15 1.65 -20.66
N ARG A 115 19.09 2.86 -20.09
CA ARG A 115 20.26 3.76 -19.92
C ARG A 115 21.34 3.16 -19.03
N ALA A 116 20.95 2.32 -18.07
CA ALA A 116 21.89 1.59 -17.23
C ALA A 116 22.54 0.39 -17.96
N GLY A 117 22.02 0.02 -19.14
CA GLY A 117 22.51 -1.13 -19.91
C GLY A 117 21.90 -2.46 -19.48
N ILE A 118 20.73 -2.46 -18.81
CA ILE A 118 20.00 -3.69 -18.47
C ILE A 118 19.28 -4.17 -19.72
N PRO A 119 19.60 -5.39 -20.22
CA PRO A 119 18.97 -5.94 -21.42
C PRO A 119 17.50 -6.29 -21.21
N ASP A 120 16.70 -6.29 -22.29
CA ASP A 120 15.27 -6.59 -22.21
C ASP A 120 14.97 -8.04 -21.78
N ASP A 121 15.82 -8.99 -22.16
CA ASP A 121 15.69 -10.39 -21.76
C ASP A 121 16.06 -10.64 -20.29
N TYR A 122 16.60 -9.64 -19.59
CA TYR A 122 16.84 -9.64 -18.14
C TYR A 122 15.62 -9.19 -17.32
N ILE A 123 14.53 -8.79 -18.00
CA ILE A 123 13.40 -8.11 -17.35
C ILE A 123 12.11 -8.91 -17.52
N CYS A 124 11.47 -9.25 -16.38
CA CYS A 124 10.06 -9.60 -16.31
C CYS A 124 9.25 -8.29 -16.24
N ASP A 125 8.52 -7.96 -17.30
CA ASP A 125 7.66 -6.78 -17.36
C ASP A 125 6.22 -7.17 -17.04
N THR A 126 5.64 -6.60 -15.97
CA THR A 126 4.26 -6.86 -15.55
C THR A 126 3.24 -6.61 -16.68
N ASN A 127 3.55 -5.68 -17.59
CA ASN A 127 2.66 -5.33 -18.70
C ASN A 127 2.69 -6.35 -19.84
N ALA A 128 3.63 -7.28 -19.87
CA ALA A 128 3.73 -8.33 -20.87
C ALA A 128 2.86 -9.57 -20.54
N TYR A 129 2.25 -9.60 -19.34
CA TYR A 129 1.47 -10.76 -18.88
C TYR A 129 -0.02 -10.48 -18.89
N THR A 130 -0.79 -11.51 -19.23
CA THR A 130 -2.26 -11.51 -19.13
C THR A 130 -2.66 -12.04 -17.76
N TRP A 131 -3.56 -11.33 -17.09
CA TRP A 131 -4.04 -11.65 -15.75
C TRP A 131 -5.49 -12.14 -15.79
N ALA A 132 -5.84 -13.10 -14.94
CA ALA A 132 -7.23 -13.51 -14.81
C ALA A 132 -8.07 -12.35 -14.24
N PRO A 133 -9.35 -12.18 -14.67
CA PRO A 133 -10.22 -11.14 -14.12
C PRO A 133 -10.43 -11.24 -12.61
N THR A 134 -10.27 -12.43 -12.04
CA THR A 134 -10.40 -12.72 -10.61
C THR A 134 -9.12 -12.47 -9.82
N ASP A 135 -7.97 -12.25 -10.48
CA ASP A 135 -6.69 -12.03 -9.81
C ASP A 135 -6.68 -10.67 -9.11
N THR A 136 -6.48 -10.69 -7.81
CA THR A 136 -6.13 -9.48 -7.06
C THR A 136 -4.72 -8.98 -7.46
N PHE A 137 -4.36 -7.74 -7.11
CA PHE A 137 -2.98 -7.28 -7.31
C PHE A 137 -1.96 -8.11 -6.50
N ALA A 138 -2.35 -8.62 -5.34
CA ALA A 138 -1.51 -9.50 -4.53
C ALA A 138 -1.25 -10.83 -5.26
N ASP A 139 -2.29 -11.46 -5.87
CA ASP A 139 -2.14 -12.67 -6.69
C ASP A 139 -1.22 -12.43 -7.89
N ARG A 140 -1.38 -11.29 -8.56
CA ARG A 140 -0.54 -10.91 -9.70
C ARG A 140 0.93 -10.76 -9.30
N TYR A 141 1.20 -10.13 -8.16
CA TYR A 141 2.55 -10.00 -7.64
C TYR A 141 3.14 -11.34 -7.21
N LEU A 142 2.35 -12.21 -6.59
CA LEU A 142 2.79 -13.55 -6.23
C LEU A 142 3.19 -14.36 -7.47
N ARG A 143 2.33 -14.36 -8.51
CA ARG A 143 2.64 -15.02 -9.79
C ARG A 143 3.82 -14.38 -10.51
N LEU A 144 3.92 -13.07 -10.52
CA LEU A 144 5.05 -12.37 -11.14
C LEU A 144 6.38 -12.79 -10.50
N GLY A 145 6.40 -13.02 -9.19
CA GLY A 145 7.58 -13.53 -8.47
C GLY A 145 7.97 -14.95 -8.84
N SER A 146 7.05 -15.74 -9.43
CA SER A 146 7.35 -17.07 -9.95
C SER A 146 7.95 -17.06 -11.37
N TYR A 147 7.76 -15.98 -12.11
CA TYR A 147 8.30 -15.86 -13.46
C TYR A 147 9.81 -15.63 -13.44
N THR A 148 10.47 -16.06 -14.52
CA THR A 148 11.91 -15.92 -14.69
C THR A 148 12.19 -15.10 -15.94
N PRO A 149 13.04 -14.05 -15.87
CA PRO A 149 13.47 -13.34 -17.06
C PRO A 149 14.17 -14.29 -18.04
N LYS A 150 13.92 -14.14 -19.35
CA LYS A 150 14.33 -15.08 -20.39
C LYS A 150 15.83 -15.44 -20.35
N ALA A 151 16.71 -14.47 -20.11
CA ALA A 151 18.16 -14.71 -20.01
C ALA A 151 18.56 -15.59 -18.81
N PHE A 152 17.69 -15.80 -17.86
CA PHE A 152 17.95 -16.56 -16.62
C PHE A 152 17.16 -17.87 -16.55
N GLU A 153 16.48 -18.29 -17.63
CA GLU A 153 15.78 -19.58 -17.68
C GLU A 153 16.76 -20.73 -17.40
N GLY A 154 16.36 -21.63 -16.51
CA GLY A 154 17.22 -22.74 -16.05
C GLY A 154 18.36 -22.35 -15.10
N LEU A 155 18.58 -21.05 -14.83
CA LEU A 155 19.68 -20.56 -13.97
C LEU A 155 19.21 -20.11 -12.59
N LEU A 156 17.91 -19.77 -12.43
CA LEU A 156 17.38 -19.29 -11.16
C LEU A 156 16.67 -20.41 -10.40
N PRO A 157 16.65 -20.33 -9.05
CA PRO A 157 15.88 -21.27 -8.25
C PRO A 157 14.40 -21.21 -8.59
N PRO A 158 13.64 -22.32 -8.41
CA PRO A 158 12.20 -22.30 -8.57
C PRO A 158 11.53 -21.39 -7.53
N ALA A 159 10.34 -20.91 -7.84
CA ALA A 159 9.53 -20.19 -6.88
C ALA A 159 9.19 -21.07 -5.68
N LYS A 160 9.22 -20.52 -4.48
CA LYS A 160 8.86 -21.25 -3.27
C LYS A 160 7.32 -21.31 -3.14
N PRO A 161 6.74 -22.49 -2.92
CA PRO A 161 5.32 -22.63 -2.66
C PRO A 161 4.95 -22.10 -1.26
N GLY A 162 3.65 -21.88 -1.03
CA GLY A 162 3.12 -21.55 0.29
C GLY A 162 3.32 -20.09 0.75
N VAL A 163 3.80 -19.21 -0.13
CA VAL A 163 3.83 -17.77 0.19
C VAL A 163 2.40 -17.21 0.05
N PRO A 164 1.84 -16.59 1.10
CA PRO A 164 0.50 -16.03 1.00
C PRO A 164 0.43 -14.87 0.00
N ALA A 165 -0.66 -14.80 -0.77
CA ALA A 165 -0.98 -13.65 -1.60
C ALA A 165 -1.55 -12.50 -0.74
N ALA A 166 -0.82 -12.10 0.31
CA ALA A 166 -1.26 -11.10 1.27
C ALA A 166 -0.10 -10.18 1.64
N ALA A 167 -0.36 -8.87 1.62
CA ALA A 167 0.62 -7.89 2.02
C ALA A 167 0.92 -7.97 3.52
N ARG A 168 2.18 -7.70 3.89
CA ARG A 168 2.64 -7.55 5.28
C ARG A 168 3.55 -6.36 5.37
N LEU A 169 3.53 -5.70 6.52
CA LEU A 169 4.41 -4.59 6.84
C LEU A 169 5.01 -4.79 8.22
N ASN A 170 6.25 -4.36 8.38
CA ASN A 170 6.95 -4.30 9.65
C ASN A 170 7.15 -2.84 10.07
N ILE A 171 7.00 -2.57 11.35
CA ILE A 171 7.14 -1.21 11.88
C ILE A 171 8.56 -0.97 12.39
N ALA A 172 9.15 0.15 11.99
CA ALA A 172 10.43 0.57 12.53
C ALA A 172 10.34 0.83 14.05
N PRO A 173 11.30 0.35 14.86
CA PRO A 173 11.30 0.63 16.29
C PRO A 173 11.26 2.13 16.64
N ALA A 174 11.82 2.98 15.78
CA ALA A 174 11.75 4.42 15.92
C ALA A 174 10.31 4.94 15.81
N ALA A 175 9.53 4.43 14.85
CA ALA A 175 8.13 4.82 14.64
C ALA A 175 7.25 4.42 15.83
N LEU A 176 7.52 3.27 16.47
CA LEU A 176 6.83 2.86 17.70
C LEU A 176 7.12 3.85 18.84
N ARG A 177 8.38 4.27 19.01
CA ARG A 177 8.73 5.28 20.03
C ARG A 177 8.10 6.64 19.74
N GLU A 178 8.09 7.08 18.49
CA GLU A 178 7.41 8.30 18.08
C GLU A 178 5.91 8.24 18.38
N LEU A 179 5.26 7.10 18.15
CA LEU A 179 3.85 6.91 18.50
C LEU A 179 3.62 7.03 20.02
N GLU A 180 4.47 6.41 20.86
CA GLU A 180 4.30 6.52 22.32
C GLU A 180 4.40 7.98 22.79
N MET A 181 5.37 8.74 22.29
CA MET A 181 5.50 10.16 22.59
C MET A 181 4.27 10.95 22.12
N TRP A 182 3.82 10.70 20.89
CA TRP A 182 2.64 11.35 20.31
C TRP A 182 1.36 11.07 21.11
N LEU A 183 1.17 9.83 21.57
CA LEU A 183 0.03 9.45 22.41
C LEU A 183 0.11 10.10 23.79
N ALA A 184 1.29 10.18 24.40
CA ALA A 184 1.48 10.81 25.69
C ALA A 184 1.18 12.32 25.66
N GLU A 185 1.66 13.04 24.64
CA GLU A 185 1.38 14.47 24.45
C GLU A 185 -0.11 14.78 24.33
N ARG A 186 -0.91 13.81 23.83
CA ARG A 186 -2.36 13.96 23.61
C ARG A 186 -3.23 13.29 24.68
N GLN A 187 -2.61 12.78 25.74
CA GLN A 187 -3.29 12.07 26.83
C GLN A 187 -4.11 10.86 26.32
N LEU A 188 -3.59 10.18 25.28
CA LEU A 188 -4.20 9.00 24.66
C LEU A 188 -3.45 7.69 25.03
N THR A 189 -2.45 7.74 25.91
CA THR A 189 -1.70 6.58 26.38
C THR A 189 -2.63 5.55 27.00
N GLY A 190 -2.50 4.27 26.58
CA GLY A 190 -3.32 3.16 27.08
C GLY A 190 -4.75 3.10 26.53
N ARG A 191 -5.18 4.09 25.75
CA ARG A 191 -6.52 4.07 25.13
C ARG A 191 -6.54 3.20 23.88
N GLN A 192 -7.67 2.57 23.64
CA GLN A 192 -8.02 1.96 22.36
C GLN A 192 -8.55 3.03 21.41
N PHE A 193 -8.42 2.82 20.09
CA PHE A 193 -8.91 3.80 19.13
C PHE A 193 -9.42 3.15 17.83
N VAL A 194 -10.44 3.78 17.25
CA VAL A 194 -10.95 3.48 15.91
C VAL A 194 -10.42 4.56 14.97
N ILE A 195 -9.80 4.13 13.86
CA ILE A 195 -9.30 5.05 12.82
C ILE A 195 -10.38 5.28 11.78
N VAL A 196 -10.68 6.53 11.49
CA VAL A 196 -11.54 6.95 10.37
C VAL A 196 -10.69 7.69 9.35
N HIS A 197 -10.71 7.22 8.08
CA HIS A 197 -9.96 7.85 6.99
C HIS A 197 -10.89 8.13 5.81
N PRO A 198 -11.69 9.22 5.87
CA PRO A 198 -12.73 9.52 4.88
C PRO A 198 -12.16 10.23 3.65
N GLY A 199 -10.93 10.71 3.73
CA GLY A 199 -10.28 11.55 2.74
C GLY A 199 -9.61 10.76 1.61
N SER A 200 -9.38 11.46 0.49
CA SER A 200 -8.49 11.02 -0.56
C SER A 200 -7.90 12.23 -1.26
N ARG A 201 -6.72 12.07 -1.87
CA ARG A 201 -6.07 13.13 -2.67
C ARG A 201 -7.01 13.77 -3.72
N HIS A 202 -8.04 13.06 -4.16
CA HIS A 202 -9.03 13.57 -5.11
C HIS A 202 -10.05 14.51 -4.44
N ILE A 203 -10.41 14.27 -3.19
CA ILE A 203 -11.31 15.15 -2.41
C ILE A 203 -10.58 16.47 -2.10
N ALA A 204 -9.33 16.40 -1.69
CA ALA A 204 -8.52 17.54 -1.33
C ALA A 204 -8.33 18.57 -2.46
N ARG A 205 -8.23 18.11 -3.71
CA ARG A 205 -8.05 18.98 -4.90
C ARG A 205 -9.34 19.66 -5.38
N ARG A 206 -10.52 19.23 -4.91
CA ARG A 206 -11.82 19.64 -5.46
C ARG A 206 -12.71 20.43 -4.49
N TRP A 207 -12.18 20.89 -3.39
CA TRP A 207 -12.93 21.75 -2.45
C TRP A 207 -13.59 22.97 -3.11
N LEU A 208 -13.09 23.43 -4.25
CA LEU A 208 -13.58 24.59 -5.01
C LEU A 208 -14.50 24.25 -6.19
N ARG A 209 -14.87 22.98 -6.43
CA ARG A 209 -15.75 22.59 -7.55
C ARG A 209 -16.83 21.58 -7.13
N PRO A 210 -18.01 21.58 -7.81
CA PRO A 210 -19.12 20.67 -7.46
C PRO A 210 -18.69 19.20 -7.43
N ARG A 211 -19.21 18.49 -6.47
CA ARG A 211 -18.82 17.17 -5.96
C ARG A 211 -19.18 15.98 -6.84
N SER A 212 -19.86 16.20 -7.97
CA SER A 212 -20.20 15.16 -8.94
C SER A 212 -18.97 14.72 -9.73
N GLY A 213 -18.43 13.54 -9.42
CA GLY A 213 -17.39 12.90 -10.23
C GLY A 213 -16.09 12.48 -9.53
N THR A 214 -15.98 12.51 -8.21
CA THR A 214 -14.92 11.77 -7.51
C THR A 214 -15.46 10.44 -7.01
N SER A 215 -14.91 9.36 -7.52
CA SER A 215 -15.29 7.99 -7.14
C SER A 215 -15.03 7.62 -5.68
N LYS A 216 -14.51 8.54 -4.84
CA LYS A 216 -14.12 8.30 -3.45
C LYS A 216 -14.73 9.31 -2.46
N TYR A 217 -15.60 10.21 -2.91
CA TYR A 217 -16.30 11.13 -2.01
C TYR A 217 -17.58 10.48 -1.48
N TRP A 218 -17.66 10.34 -0.16
CA TRP A 218 -18.86 9.96 0.54
C TRP A 218 -19.31 11.12 1.43
N PRO A 219 -20.62 11.45 1.50
CA PRO A 219 -21.11 12.66 2.15
C PRO A 219 -20.74 12.77 3.63
N GLU A 220 -20.51 14.00 4.12
CA GLU A 220 -20.15 14.28 5.52
C GLU A 220 -21.23 13.82 6.50
N GLU A 221 -22.51 13.93 6.11
CA GLU A 221 -23.65 13.47 6.90
C GLU A 221 -23.66 11.95 7.11
N ASN A 222 -23.25 11.20 6.10
CA ASN A 222 -23.16 9.75 6.18
C ASN A 222 -22.00 9.33 7.10
N TRP A 223 -20.85 9.99 6.96
CA TRP A 223 -19.71 9.77 7.89
C TRP A 223 -20.10 10.12 9.33
N ALA A 224 -20.82 11.21 9.55
CA ALA A 224 -21.24 11.63 10.89
C ALA A 224 -22.12 10.57 11.56
N LYS A 225 -23.07 9.96 10.83
CA LYS A 225 -23.90 8.84 11.35
C LYS A 225 -23.04 7.64 11.74
N VAL A 226 -22.05 7.27 10.92
CA VAL A 226 -21.11 6.17 11.24
C VAL A 226 -20.31 6.49 12.49
N VAL A 227 -19.81 7.71 12.63
CA VAL A 227 -19.04 8.14 13.81
C VAL A 227 -19.87 8.10 15.08
N THR A 228 -21.15 8.51 15.01
CA THR A 228 -22.09 8.39 16.13
C THR A 228 -22.27 6.92 16.52
N ALA A 229 -22.52 6.03 15.56
CA ALA A 229 -22.65 4.60 15.84
C ALA A 229 -21.36 3.98 16.41
N VAL A 230 -20.18 4.41 15.92
CA VAL A 230 -18.90 3.97 16.50
C VAL A 230 -18.78 4.40 17.96
N ARG A 231 -19.21 5.62 18.30
CA ARG A 231 -19.24 6.11 19.70
C ARG A 231 -20.17 5.29 20.58
N ASP A 232 -21.36 4.93 20.07
CA ASP A 232 -22.36 4.14 20.82
C ASP A 232 -21.85 2.72 21.11
N VAL A 233 -21.15 2.10 20.14
CA VAL A 233 -20.62 0.73 20.26
C VAL A 233 -19.31 0.67 21.06
N CYS A 234 -18.47 1.69 20.94
CA CYS A 234 -17.14 1.78 21.56
C CYS A 234 -17.03 3.07 22.41
N PRO A 235 -17.76 3.18 23.54
CA PRO A 235 -17.83 4.41 24.32
C PRO A 235 -16.47 4.84 24.90
N ASP A 236 -15.58 3.91 25.18
CA ASP A 236 -14.26 4.15 25.80
C ASP A 236 -13.12 4.36 24.77
N HIS A 237 -13.39 4.16 23.48
CA HIS A 237 -12.36 4.30 22.44
C HIS A 237 -12.24 5.75 21.97
N ALA A 238 -11.05 6.22 21.70
CA ALA A 238 -10.86 7.45 20.95
C ALA A 238 -11.14 7.21 19.45
N ILE A 239 -11.77 8.17 18.79
CA ILE A 239 -11.99 8.12 17.33
C ILE A 239 -11.02 9.10 16.67
N LEU A 240 -10.10 8.58 15.85
CA LEU A 240 -9.03 9.38 15.26
C LEU A 240 -9.24 9.51 13.75
N PHE A 241 -9.45 10.73 13.29
CA PHE A 241 -9.57 11.06 11.87
C PHE A 241 -8.19 11.31 11.27
N SER A 242 -7.65 10.33 10.56
CA SER A 242 -6.38 10.45 9.86
C SER A 242 -6.54 11.10 8.47
N GLY A 243 -5.44 11.62 7.92
CA GLY A 243 -5.43 12.25 6.61
C GLY A 243 -4.23 13.17 6.41
N THR A 244 -4.14 13.74 5.21
CA THR A 244 -3.20 14.82 4.90
C THR A 244 -3.76 16.18 5.34
N ARG A 245 -2.92 17.20 5.40
CA ARG A 245 -3.32 18.59 5.68
C ARG A 245 -4.49 19.08 4.85
N SER A 246 -4.51 18.71 3.59
CA SER A 246 -5.58 19.10 2.68
C SER A 246 -6.93 18.40 2.95
N GLU A 247 -6.92 17.28 3.65
CA GLU A 247 -8.11 16.50 4.04
C GLU A 247 -8.63 16.94 5.43
N GLY A 248 -7.82 17.63 6.22
CA GLY A 248 -8.17 18.05 7.58
C GLY A 248 -9.44 18.89 7.68
N ARG A 249 -9.76 19.72 6.65
CA ARG A 249 -11.01 20.50 6.62
C ARG A 249 -12.24 19.63 6.43
N PHE A 250 -12.12 18.58 5.61
CA PHE A 250 -13.19 17.60 5.42
C PHE A 250 -13.45 16.81 6.71
N ASN A 251 -12.38 16.34 7.36
CA ASN A 251 -12.46 15.69 8.65
C ASN A 251 -13.16 16.58 9.69
N ALA A 252 -12.74 17.85 9.81
CA ALA A 252 -13.34 18.79 10.74
C ALA A 252 -14.84 19.06 10.48
N ALA A 253 -15.29 19.03 9.23
CA ALA A 253 -16.70 19.16 8.89
C ALA A 253 -17.52 17.94 9.39
N ILE A 254 -17.00 16.73 9.22
CA ILE A 254 -17.62 15.49 9.72
C ILE A 254 -17.69 15.51 11.24
N ILE A 255 -16.59 15.83 11.92
CA ILE A 255 -16.49 15.86 13.39
C ILE A 255 -17.52 16.83 13.98
N ARG A 256 -17.62 18.06 13.44
CA ARG A 256 -18.62 19.03 13.89
C ARG A 256 -20.05 18.54 13.70
N ARG A 257 -20.31 17.84 12.57
CA ARG A 257 -21.63 17.31 12.26
C ARG A 257 -22.01 16.14 13.16
N ALA A 258 -21.05 15.26 13.49
CA ALA A 258 -21.28 14.16 14.41
C ALA A 258 -21.57 14.63 15.83
N GLY A 259 -20.88 15.67 16.31
CA GLY A 259 -21.14 16.30 17.61
C GLY A 259 -20.91 15.40 18.82
N VAL A 260 -20.17 14.28 18.65
CA VAL A 260 -19.88 13.34 19.74
C VAL A 260 -18.50 13.61 20.36
N PRO A 261 -18.29 13.27 21.65
CA PRO A 261 -17.02 13.50 22.34
C PRO A 261 -15.91 12.55 21.88
N ASP A 262 -14.68 12.81 22.32
CA ASP A 262 -13.49 11.97 22.09
C ASP A 262 -13.19 11.66 20.62
N VAL A 263 -13.44 12.63 19.75
CA VAL A 263 -13.12 12.56 18.32
C VAL A 263 -12.04 13.58 18.00
N TYR A 264 -10.94 13.11 17.42
CA TYR A 264 -9.74 13.91 17.19
C TYR A 264 -9.41 13.97 15.68
N ASN A 265 -9.15 15.16 15.16
CA ASN A 265 -8.65 15.35 13.81
C ASN A 265 -7.11 15.35 13.85
N VAL A 266 -6.52 14.25 13.44
CA VAL A 266 -5.05 14.07 13.42
C VAL A 266 -4.48 14.14 11.99
N ALA A 267 -5.21 14.77 11.09
CA ALA A 267 -4.72 15.01 9.72
C ALA A 267 -3.48 15.91 9.72
N ASP A 268 -2.42 15.49 9.00
CA ASP A 268 -1.10 16.17 8.92
C ASP A 268 -0.26 16.13 10.22
N ASP A 269 -0.69 15.38 11.20
CA ASP A 269 -0.11 15.33 12.53
C ASP A 269 0.82 14.10 12.73
N LEU A 270 0.79 13.19 11.80
CA LEU A 270 1.52 11.93 11.86
C LEU A 270 2.54 11.82 10.73
N SER A 271 3.76 11.45 11.05
CA SER A 271 4.69 10.92 10.04
C SER A 271 4.10 9.64 9.43
N VAL A 272 4.58 9.22 8.26
CA VAL A 272 4.15 7.93 7.68
C VAL A 272 4.47 6.78 8.62
N GLY A 273 5.66 6.78 9.25
CA GLY A 273 6.05 5.76 10.22
C GLY A 273 5.12 5.71 11.43
N THR A 274 4.82 6.88 12.02
CA THR A 274 3.91 7.00 13.16
C THR A 274 2.49 6.58 12.80
N LEU A 275 2.01 6.92 11.57
CA LEU A 275 0.72 6.43 11.07
C LEU A 275 0.70 4.91 10.98
N LEU A 276 1.76 4.27 10.46
CA LEU A 276 1.84 2.81 10.39
C LEU A 276 1.79 2.18 11.79
N ALA A 277 2.54 2.73 12.75
CA ALA A 277 2.51 2.27 14.14
C ALA A 277 1.13 2.45 14.79
N LEU A 278 0.43 3.56 14.51
CA LEU A 278 -0.93 3.80 14.95
C LEU A 278 -1.92 2.79 14.36
N LEU A 279 -1.82 2.50 13.05
CA LEU A 279 -2.66 1.51 12.37
C LEU A 279 -2.47 0.10 12.93
N GLN A 280 -1.24 -0.29 13.29
CA GLN A 280 -0.97 -1.59 13.90
C GLN A 280 -1.66 -1.75 15.27
N ARG A 281 -1.81 -0.66 16.03
CA ARG A 281 -2.43 -0.66 17.37
C ARG A 281 -3.92 -0.36 17.34
N ALA A 282 -4.46 0.04 16.21
CA ALA A 282 -5.87 0.39 16.09
C ALA A 282 -6.78 -0.83 16.33
N HIS A 283 -7.87 -0.61 17.07
CA HIS A 283 -8.93 -1.59 17.23
C HIS A 283 -9.56 -1.95 15.88
N SER A 284 -9.81 -0.95 15.04
CA SER A 284 -10.29 -1.13 13.68
C SER A 284 -10.11 0.14 12.86
N MET A 285 -10.27 0.01 11.53
CA MET A 285 -10.23 1.14 10.59
C MET A 285 -11.46 1.13 9.68
N ILE A 286 -12.10 2.30 9.52
CA ILE A 286 -13.13 2.56 8.51
C ILE A 286 -12.59 3.62 7.55
N SER A 287 -12.52 3.30 6.27
CA SER A 287 -11.85 4.16 5.28
C SER A 287 -12.56 4.10 3.93
N VAL A 288 -12.30 5.08 3.07
CA VAL A 288 -12.49 4.88 1.63
C VAL A 288 -11.31 4.07 1.08
N ASP A 289 -11.41 3.54 -0.15
CA ASP A 289 -10.30 2.85 -0.84
C ASP A 289 -9.08 3.77 -0.97
N THR A 290 -8.08 3.58 -0.09
CA THR A 290 -6.87 4.42 0.01
C THR A 290 -5.64 3.60 0.42
N GLY A 291 -4.46 4.20 0.27
CA GLY A 291 -3.22 3.58 0.71
C GLY A 291 -3.19 3.20 2.20
N PRO A 292 -3.61 4.08 3.13
CA PRO A 292 -3.73 3.74 4.55
C PRO A 292 -4.59 2.52 4.85
N ALA A 293 -5.70 2.28 4.11
CA ALA A 293 -6.51 1.06 4.28
C ALA A 293 -5.74 -0.22 3.94
N HIS A 294 -4.92 -0.18 2.87
CA HIS A 294 -4.02 -1.30 2.55
C HIS A 294 -2.98 -1.53 3.64
N ALA A 295 -2.40 -0.45 4.18
CA ALA A 295 -1.42 -0.56 5.26
C ALA A 295 -2.05 -1.12 6.54
N ALA A 296 -3.24 -0.66 6.92
CA ALA A 296 -3.97 -1.16 8.08
C ALA A 296 -4.18 -2.68 7.99
N ALA A 297 -4.72 -3.16 6.87
CA ALA A 297 -4.90 -4.60 6.65
C ALA A 297 -3.57 -5.37 6.67
N ALA A 298 -2.52 -4.83 6.04
CA ALA A 298 -1.18 -5.46 6.02
C ALA A 298 -0.51 -5.52 7.41
N LEU A 299 -0.91 -4.63 8.32
CA LEU A 299 -0.46 -4.57 9.72
C LEU A 299 -1.34 -5.36 10.70
N GLY A 300 -2.38 -6.01 10.21
CA GLY A 300 -3.28 -6.79 11.04
C GLY A 300 -4.40 -5.97 11.71
N CYS A 301 -4.69 -4.75 11.26
CA CYS A 301 -5.83 -3.98 11.72
C CYS A 301 -7.10 -4.41 10.98
N PRO A 302 -8.20 -4.79 11.67
CA PRO A 302 -9.50 -5.03 11.05
C PRO A 302 -9.93 -3.81 10.24
N THR A 303 -10.18 -3.99 8.93
CA THR A 303 -10.31 -2.85 8.01
C THR A 303 -11.57 -2.96 7.16
N LEU A 304 -12.43 -1.93 7.23
CA LEU A 304 -13.55 -1.73 6.31
C LEU A 304 -13.22 -0.62 5.31
N ALA A 305 -13.24 -0.93 4.02
CA ALA A 305 -12.96 0.02 2.96
C ALA A 305 -14.17 0.22 2.05
N LEU A 306 -14.58 1.49 1.88
CA LEU A 306 -15.66 1.89 0.99
C LEU A 306 -15.14 2.11 -0.43
N PHE A 307 -15.68 1.39 -1.39
CA PHE A 307 -15.27 1.43 -2.78
C PHE A 307 -16.23 2.24 -3.64
N GLY A 308 -15.67 3.16 -4.42
CA GLY A 308 -16.36 3.82 -5.50
C GLY A 308 -16.33 3.00 -6.79
N THR A 309 -15.83 3.60 -7.89
CA THR A 309 -15.76 2.95 -9.21
C THR A 309 -14.62 1.95 -9.39
N ALA A 310 -13.66 1.91 -8.45
CA ALA A 310 -12.57 0.94 -8.52
C ALA A 310 -13.09 -0.48 -8.23
N PRO A 311 -12.70 -1.51 -9.01
CA PRO A 311 -13.15 -2.86 -8.78
C PRO A 311 -12.54 -3.45 -7.50
N PRO A 312 -13.36 -3.82 -6.48
CA PRO A 312 -12.86 -4.33 -5.20
C PRO A 312 -12.05 -5.61 -5.35
N ILE A 313 -12.42 -6.45 -6.33
CA ILE A 313 -11.70 -7.69 -6.60
C ILE A 313 -10.21 -7.45 -6.85
N LEU A 314 -9.85 -6.34 -7.48
CA LEU A 314 -8.44 -6.01 -7.76
C LEU A 314 -7.75 -5.33 -6.57
N TYR A 315 -8.46 -4.43 -5.89
CA TYR A 315 -7.87 -3.45 -4.97
C TYR A 315 -8.30 -3.62 -3.52
N ARG A 316 -9.04 -4.69 -3.15
CA ARG A 316 -9.41 -4.86 -1.75
C ARG A 316 -8.16 -4.92 -0.86
N PRO A 317 -8.16 -4.24 0.28
CA PRO A 317 -7.14 -4.45 1.28
C PRO A 317 -7.12 -5.91 1.72
N GLY A 318 -5.94 -6.44 1.99
CA GLY A 318 -5.80 -7.83 2.44
C GLY A 318 -4.52 -8.01 3.22
N GLY A 319 -4.65 -8.56 4.42
CA GLY A 319 -3.58 -9.00 5.29
C GLY A 319 -3.63 -10.52 5.48
N THR A 320 -2.71 -11.06 6.26
CA THR A 320 -2.62 -12.52 6.52
C THR A 320 -3.37 -12.95 7.77
N THR A 321 -3.69 -12.04 8.68
CA THR A 321 -4.10 -12.37 10.06
C THR A 321 -5.44 -11.79 10.47
N THR A 322 -5.98 -10.82 9.73
CA THR A 322 -7.21 -10.11 10.11
C THR A 322 -8.13 -9.92 8.93
N PRO A 323 -9.45 -9.90 9.17
CA PRO A 323 -10.44 -9.67 8.13
C PRO A 323 -10.34 -8.25 7.56
N ALA A 324 -10.59 -8.14 6.25
CA ALA A 324 -10.78 -6.87 5.58
C ALA A 324 -12.02 -6.96 4.67
N ILE A 325 -12.94 -6.01 4.84
CA ILE A 325 -14.17 -5.93 4.07
C ILE A 325 -14.07 -4.79 3.06
N ALA A 326 -14.43 -5.08 1.80
CA ALA A 326 -14.59 -4.09 0.75
C ALA A 326 -16.08 -3.91 0.47
N LEU A 327 -16.65 -2.76 0.88
CA LEU A 327 -18.05 -2.46 0.69
C LEU A 327 -18.29 -1.65 -0.57
N THR A 328 -19.30 -2.02 -1.35
CA THR A 328 -19.69 -1.36 -2.59
C THR A 328 -21.16 -1.00 -2.55
N GLY A 329 -21.54 0.04 -3.29
CA GLY A 329 -22.92 0.38 -3.54
C GLY A 329 -23.19 0.61 -5.03
N THR A 330 -24.44 0.82 -5.38
CA THR A 330 -24.85 1.08 -6.76
C THR A 330 -25.80 2.28 -6.81
N VAL A 331 -25.64 3.10 -7.85
CA VAL A 331 -26.55 4.18 -8.21
C VAL A 331 -26.91 3.99 -9.69
N GLU A 332 -28.16 3.91 -10.03
CA GLU A 332 -28.64 3.68 -11.41
C GLU A 332 -27.96 2.49 -12.10
N GLY A 333 -27.77 1.38 -11.37
CA GLY A 333 -27.14 0.17 -11.87
C GLY A 333 -25.62 0.23 -12.07
N ARG A 334 -24.97 1.35 -11.67
CA ARG A 334 -23.51 1.52 -11.76
C ARG A 334 -22.88 1.55 -10.38
N GLN A 335 -21.72 0.90 -10.24
CA GLN A 335 -20.99 0.92 -8.98
C GLN A 335 -20.62 2.36 -8.58
N SER A 336 -21.01 2.75 -7.36
CA SER A 336 -20.77 4.08 -6.82
C SER A 336 -20.70 4.06 -5.30
N ILE A 337 -19.78 4.80 -4.72
CA ILE A 337 -19.70 4.99 -3.26
C ILE A 337 -20.96 5.69 -2.71
N LEU A 338 -21.65 6.49 -3.51
CA LEU A 338 -22.87 7.18 -3.11
C LEU A 338 -24.06 6.23 -2.92
N GLY A 339 -23.99 5.01 -3.44
CA GLY A 339 -24.99 3.97 -3.20
C GLY A 339 -24.76 3.18 -1.90
N ILE A 340 -23.69 3.48 -1.16
CA ILE A 340 -23.44 2.88 0.16
C ILE A 340 -24.20 3.68 1.21
N THR A 341 -25.07 3.02 1.99
CA THR A 341 -25.79 3.67 3.09
C THR A 341 -24.98 3.65 4.38
N PRO A 342 -25.17 4.59 5.32
CA PRO A 342 -24.54 4.55 6.63
C PRO A 342 -24.83 3.25 7.39
N GLU A 343 -26.05 2.76 7.31
CA GLU A 343 -26.52 1.52 7.96
C GLU A 343 -25.70 0.32 7.46
N ALA A 344 -25.50 0.20 6.12
CA ALA A 344 -24.69 -0.86 5.54
C ALA A 344 -23.20 -0.78 5.99
N VAL A 345 -22.67 0.43 6.22
CA VAL A 345 -21.31 0.61 6.75
C VAL A 345 -21.24 0.16 8.22
N ILE A 346 -22.24 0.51 9.02
CA ILE A 346 -22.30 0.14 10.44
C ILE A 346 -22.42 -1.38 10.58
N ASP A 347 -23.33 -2.01 9.85
CA ASP A 347 -23.52 -3.47 9.85
C ASP A 347 -22.26 -4.20 9.44
N ALA A 348 -21.64 -3.80 8.32
CA ALA A 348 -20.39 -4.39 7.85
C ALA A 348 -19.21 -4.20 8.83
N TRP A 349 -19.19 -3.08 9.55
CA TRP A 349 -18.17 -2.84 10.58
C TRP A 349 -18.40 -3.72 11.81
N LEU A 350 -19.64 -3.92 12.24
CA LEU A 350 -19.97 -4.83 13.34
C LEU A 350 -19.62 -6.29 12.99
N ASP A 351 -19.92 -6.72 11.77
CA ASP A 351 -19.56 -8.04 11.26
C ASP A 351 -18.03 -8.21 11.22
N LEU A 352 -17.31 -7.19 10.79
CA LEU A 352 -15.85 -7.16 10.80
C LEU A 352 -15.29 -7.38 12.22
N LEU A 353 -15.84 -6.70 13.23
CA LEU A 353 -15.41 -6.84 14.62
C LEU A 353 -15.71 -8.23 15.18
N ASN A 354 -16.86 -8.79 14.86
CA ASN A 354 -17.25 -10.14 15.28
C ASN A 354 -16.31 -11.18 14.68
N THR A 355 -16.01 -11.07 13.39
CA THR A 355 -15.06 -11.97 12.70
C THR A 355 -13.65 -11.84 13.26
N ALA A 356 -13.21 -10.64 13.62
CA ALA A 356 -11.87 -10.41 14.17
C ALA A 356 -11.68 -10.97 15.60
N ARG A 357 -12.78 -11.17 16.34
CA ARG A 357 -12.76 -11.76 17.69
C ARG A 357 -12.73 -13.28 17.67
N THR A 358 -13.09 -13.91 16.56
CA THR A 358 -13.09 -15.39 16.41
C THR A 358 -11.68 -15.82 15.99
N PRO A 359 -10.98 -16.67 16.76
CA PRO A 359 -9.68 -17.18 16.34
C PRO A 359 -9.78 -17.92 15.00
N LEU A 360 -8.82 -17.71 14.09
CA LEU A 360 -8.78 -18.38 12.77
C LEU A 360 -8.66 -19.92 12.85
N SER A 361 -8.42 -20.47 14.06
CA SER A 361 -8.37 -21.91 14.33
C SER A 361 -9.71 -22.63 14.20
N ASP A 362 -10.84 -21.92 14.22
CA ASP A 362 -12.19 -22.51 14.26
C ASP A 362 -12.91 -22.47 12.90
N ILE A 363 -12.21 -22.06 11.85
CA ILE A 363 -12.72 -22.05 10.48
C ILE A 363 -11.90 -23.05 9.64
N SER A 364 -12.06 -24.33 9.93
CA SER A 364 -11.52 -25.45 9.12
C SER A 364 -12.65 -26.21 8.43
#